data_f90c1302c8a01febad0cf78c634d467c
#
_entry.id   f90c1302c8a01febad0cf78c634d467c
#
_cell.length_a   1.000
_cell.length_b   1.000
_cell.length_c   1.000
_cell.angle_alpha   90.00
_cell.angle_beta   90.00
_cell.angle_gamma   90.00
#
_symmetry.space_group_name_H-M   'P 1'
#
loop_
_entity.id
_entity.type
_entity.pdbx_description
1 polymer ?
#
loop_
_entity_poly.entity_id
_entity_poly.type
_entity_poly.pdbx_seq_one_letter_code
_entity_poly.pdbx_strand_id
1 'polypeptide(L)'
;MPPRHSKQKPMYNGPHTGTKPIIMNEYLYLNSRDELYKIDITRIVFFEADGNYTGFTLCNGQKGSVCMNLAQMQKLIAENLSDSAATFARIGKRHIINMNYVFHISLLKQRLTLSDGASFAYDLDISKEALKKLKDIYTTSVRTLASSKK
;
A
#
# COMPACT_ATOMS: atom_id res chain seq x y z
N MET A 1 -11.98 2.15 29.08
CA MET A 1 -11.93 1.99 28.66
C MET A 1 -12.18 1.66 28.03
N PRO A 2 -12.15 1.73 27.97
CA PRO A 2 -12.32 1.51 27.28
C PRO A 2 -12.65 1.30 26.48
N PRO A 3 -12.66 1.35 26.50
CA PRO A 3 -12.90 1.31 25.71
C PRO A 3 -13.34 1.23 24.90
N ARG A 4 -13.53 1.46 24.99
CA ARG A 4 -13.88 1.50 24.35
C ARG A 4 -14.20 1.40 23.51
N HIS A 5 -14.14 1.54 23.33
CA HIS A 5 -14.39 1.47 22.56
C HIS A 5 -14.82 1.28 21.85
N SER A 6 -14.90 1.21 21.87
CA SER A 6 -15.30 1.10 21.32
C SER A 6 -16.00 1.11 20.77
N LYS A 7 -16.41 1.24 20.93
CA LYS A 7 -16.97 1.30 20.52
C LYS A 7 -17.54 1.52 19.87
N GLN A 8 -17.60 1.84 19.57
CA GLN A 8 -17.92 2.11 18.93
C GLN A 8 -18.52 2.00 18.11
N LYS A 9 -18.82 1.95 17.80
CA LYS A 9 -19.20 1.82 16.96
C LYS A 9 -20.06 1.79 16.43
N PRO A 10 -20.40 1.87 16.48
CA PRO A 10 -21.12 1.88 15.85
C PRO A 10 -21.93 2.19 15.39
N MET A 11 -22.08 2.73 15.44
CA MET A 11 -22.62 3.11 15.03
C MET A 11 -23.05 3.35 14.21
N TYR A 12 -23.09 3.54 13.74
CA TYR A 12 -23.36 3.82 12.80
C TYR A 12 -24.02 3.27 12.13
N ASN A 13 -24.29 3.11 12.09
CA ASN A 13 -24.83 2.70 11.54
C ASN A 13 -25.48 2.59 10.89
N GLY A 14 -25.64 2.74 10.63
CA GLY A 14 -26.18 2.87 10.05
C GLY A 14 -26.70 2.91 9.23
N PRO A 15 -26.94 3.32 9.10
CA PRO A 15 -27.49 3.40 8.31
C PRO A 15 -27.62 3.45 7.32
N HIS A 16 -27.46 3.71 6.90
CA HIS A 16 -27.54 3.86 6.16
C HIS A 16 -27.59 3.55 5.22
N THR A 17 -27.48 3.61 5.19
CA THR A 17 -27.86 3.39 4.37
C THR A 17 -27.31 3.16 3.08
N GLY A 18 -27.39 2.82 2.41
CA GLY A 18 -26.95 2.56 1.19
C GLY A 18 -25.77 3.28 0.81
N THR A 19 -25.55 4.15 1.38
CA THR A 19 -24.56 4.95 0.98
C THR A 19 -23.36 4.23 1.21
N LYS A 20 -22.42 4.62 0.65
CA LYS A 20 -21.22 4.06 0.77
C LYS A 20 -20.78 4.23 2.09
N PRO A 21 -20.39 3.34 2.69
CA PRO A 21 -20.02 3.41 4.03
C PRO A 21 -18.80 4.22 4.18
N ILE A 22 -18.66 4.77 5.31
CA ILE A 22 -17.55 5.47 5.60
C ILE A 22 -16.42 4.56 5.62
N ILE A 23 -15.30 4.96 5.17
CA ILE A 23 -14.21 4.13 5.15
C ILE A 23 -13.74 3.84 6.53
N MET A 24 -13.72 2.61 6.87
CA MET A 24 -13.23 2.20 8.13
C MET A 24 -11.78 1.87 7.96
N ASN A 25 -10.97 2.15 8.94
CA ASN A 25 -9.57 1.82 8.88
C ASN A 25 -9.43 0.32 8.92
N GLU A 26 -8.61 -0.19 8.07
CA GLU A 26 -8.25 -1.60 8.13
C GLU A 26 -6.85 -1.71 8.65
N TYR A 27 -6.57 -2.79 9.35
CA TYR A 27 -5.25 -3.03 9.91
C TYR A 27 -4.68 -4.31 9.35
N LEU A 28 -3.40 -4.29 9.11
CA LEU A 28 -2.68 -5.49 8.74
C LEU A 28 -1.97 -5.94 10.00
N TYR A 29 -2.15 -7.21 10.36
CA TYR A 29 -1.51 -7.77 11.54
C TYR A 29 -0.38 -8.67 11.09
N LEU A 30 0.84 -8.31 11.48
CA LEU A 30 2.02 -9.11 11.14
C LEU A 30 2.48 -9.80 12.42
N ASN A 31 2.07 -11.04 12.54
CA ASN A 31 2.27 -11.80 13.76
C ASN A 31 3.42 -12.79 13.60
N SER A 32 4.40 -12.73 14.47
CA SER A 32 5.46 -13.69 14.50
C SER A 32 5.50 -14.30 15.88
N ARG A 33 6.46 -15.18 16.12
CA ARG A 33 6.55 -15.83 17.38
C ARG A 33 6.61 -14.89 18.56
N ASP A 34 7.42 -13.88 18.48
CA ASP A 34 7.65 -12.98 19.59
C ASP A 34 7.09 -11.59 19.41
N GLU A 35 6.57 -11.27 18.25
CA GLU A 35 6.15 -9.89 17.97
C GLU A 35 4.86 -9.82 17.20
N LEU A 36 4.17 -8.74 17.37
CA LEU A 36 2.98 -8.47 16.59
C LEU A 36 2.99 -7.01 16.18
N TYR A 37 2.89 -6.76 14.88
CA TYR A 37 2.68 -5.41 14.40
C TYR A 37 1.20 -5.29 14.01
N LYS A 38 0.57 -4.23 14.48
CA LYS A 38 -0.78 -3.89 14.04
C LYS A 38 -0.63 -2.60 13.29
N ILE A 39 -0.80 -2.63 11.99
CA ILE A 39 -0.49 -1.50 11.15
C ILE A 39 -1.71 -1.02 10.38
N ASP A 40 -2.00 0.26 10.49
CA ASP A 40 -3.06 0.88 9.70
C ASP A 40 -2.60 0.85 8.25
N ILE A 41 -3.31 0.17 7.38
CA ILE A 41 -2.86 -0.04 6.01
C ILE A 41 -2.73 1.27 5.23
N THR A 42 -3.46 2.30 5.59
CA THR A 42 -3.35 3.57 4.90
C THR A 42 -2.01 4.25 5.14
N ARG A 43 -1.30 3.81 6.17
CA ARG A 43 0.00 4.38 6.46
C ARG A 43 1.15 3.62 5.85
N ILE A 44 0.89 2.47 5.27
CA ILE A 44 1.96 1.67 4.67
C ILE A 44 2.29 2.24 3.30
N VAL A 45 3.55 2.62 3.10
CA VAL A 45 3.99 3.16 1.82
C VAL A 45 4.47 2.03 0.92
N PHE A 46 5.31 1.17 1.41
CA PHE A 46 5.77 0.03 0.62
C PHE A 46 6.40 -1.05 1.47
N PHE A 47 6.52 -2.22 0.87
CA PHE A 47 7.25 -3.35 1.45
C PHE A 47 8.43 -3.65 0.54
N GLU A 48 9.52 -4.10 1.13
CA GLU A 48 10.73 -4.40 0.37
C GLU A 48 11.35 -5.70 0.85
N ALA A 49 11.74 -6.53 -0.11
CA ALA A 49 12.40 -7.78 0.22
C ALA A 49 13.82 -7.52 0.71
N ASP A 50 14.23 -8.22 1.75
CA ASP A 50 15.56 -8.06 2.31
C ASP A 50 15.99 -9.43 2.83
N GLY A 51 16.61 -10.22 1.99
CA GLY A 51 17.01 -11.58 2.35
C GLY A 51 15.77 -12.41 2.67
N ASN A 52 15.74 -12.97 3.86
CA ASN A 52 14.61 -13.78 4.29
C ASN A 52 13.52 -12.97 4.96
N TYR A 53 13.67 -11.65 4.96
CA TYR A 53 12.74 -10.76 5.62
C TYR A 53 12.04 -9.86 4.62
N THR A 54 10.90 -9.36 4.99
CA THR A 54 10.22 -8.30 4.26
C THR A 54 10.15 -7.11 5.18
N GLY A 55 10.69 -5.99 4.74
CA GLY A 55 10.61 -4.76 5.50
C GLY A 55 9.40 -3.96 5.07
N PHE A 56 8.86 -3.15 5.97
CA PHE A 56 7.80 -2.22 5.62
C PHE A 56 8.21 -0.81 6.03
N THR A 57 7.74 0.16 5.28
CA THR A 57 8.02 1.57 5.56
C THR A 57 6.69 2.29 5.63
N LEU A 58 6.52 3.07 6.68
CA LEU A 58 5.29 3.81 6.91
C LEU A 58 5.46 5.27 6.54
N CYS A 59 4.35 5.96 6.36
CA CYS A 59 4.38 7.34 5.92
C CYS A 59 5.03 8.30 6.91
N ASN A 60 5.13 7.91 8.15
CA ASN A 60 5.82 8.75 9.15
C ASN A 60 7.30 8.40 9.28
N GLY A 61 7.80 7.53 8.40
CA GLY A 61 9.21 7.14 8.44
C GLY A 61 9.51 5.93 9.29
N GLN A 62 8.54 5.42 10.03
CA GLN A 62 8.79 4.23 10.83
C GLN A 62 8.95 3.03 9.93
N LYS A 63 9.79 2.10 10.33
CA LYS A 63 10.05 0.90 9.57
C LYS A 63 10.05 -0.29 10.48
N GLY A 64 9.79 -1.44 9.91
CA GLY A 64 9.94 -2.69 10.63
C GLY A 64 10.17 -3.79 9.64
N SER A 65 10.37 -5.01 10.11
CA SER A 65 10.54 -6.14 9.21
C SER A 65 10.02 -7.40 9.86
N VAL A 66 9.63 -8.34 9.03
CA VAL A 66 9.14 -9.62 9.51
C VAL A 66 9.79 -10.73 8.71
N CYS A 67 9.92 -11.90 9.32
CA CYS A 67 10.58 -13.02 8.68
C CYS A 67 9.59 -13.73 7.75
N MET A 68 9.44 -13.20 6.58
CA MET A 68 8.66 -13.85 5.51
C MET A 68 9.14 -13.25 4.20
N ASN A 69 9.01 -13.99 3.12
CA ASN A 69 9.43 -13.46 1.84
C ASN A 69 8.30 -12.62 1.23
N LEU A 70 8.61 -11.95 0.14
CA LEU A 70 7.66 -11.02 -0.45
C LEU A 70 6.42 -11.73 -0.99
N ALA A 71 6.57 -12.93 -1.50
CA ALA A 71 5.43 -13.69 -2.00
C ALA A 71 4.48 -14.05 -0.86
N GLN A 72 5.03 -14.40 0.30
CA GLN A 72 4.22 -14.70 1.46
C GLN A 72 3.50 -13.45 1.95
N MET A 73 4.18 -12.30 1.90
CA MET A 73 3.56 -11.04 2.27
C MET A 73 2.41 -10.71 1.32
N GLN A 74 2.62 -10.92 0.02
CA GLN A 74 1.60 -10.68 -0.97
C GLN A 74 0.37 -11.54 -0.72
N LYS A 75 0.59 -12.81 -0.37
CA LYS A 75 -0.49 -13.72 -0.09
C LYS A 75 -1.23 -13.29 1.17
N LEU A 76 -0.50 -12.89 2.19
CA LEU A 76 -1.09 -12.47 3.44
C LEU A 76 -1.98 -11.24 3.22
N ILE A 77 -1.53 -10.30 2.41
CA ILE A 77 -2.32 -9.12 2.09
C ILE A 77 -3.61 -9.53 1.36
N ALA A 78 -3.48 -10.41 0.39
CA ALA A 78 -4.64 -10.84 -0.38
C ALA A 78 -5.67 -11.57 0.47
N GLU A 79 -5.21 -12.32 1.45
CA GLU A 79 -6.12 -13.11 2.27
C GLU A 79 -6.76 -12.30 3.39
N ASN A 80 -6.09 -11.27 3.85
CA ASN A 80 -6.56 -10.55 5.03
C ASN A 80 -7.16 -9.18 4.77
N LEU A 81 -6.88 -8.59 3.63
CA LEU A 81 -7.42 -7.28 3.32
C LEU A 81 -8.37 -7.44 2.16
N SER A 82 -9.61 -7.56 2.43
CA SER A 82 -10.57 -7.80 1.39
C SER A 82 -10.48 -6.80 0.26
N ASP A 83 -11.24 -5.77 0.30
CA ASP A 83 -11.26 -4.83 -0.81
C ASP A 83 -9.99 -4.02 -0.90
N SER A 84 -9.34 -3.83 0.20
CA SER A 84 -8.14 -3.00 0.22
C SER A 84 -6.91 -3.70 -0.32
N ALA A 85 -7.01 -5.00 -0.57
CA ALA A 85 -5.86 -5.72 -1.10
C ALA A 85 -5.39 -5.14 -2.43
N ALA A 86 -6.32 -4.63 -3.23
CA ALA A 86 -5.97 -4.06 -4.53
C ALA A 86 -5.17 -2.77 -4.41
N THR A 87 -5.11 -2.19 -3.23
CA THR A 87 -4.33 -1.00 -2.99
C THR A 87 -2.84 -1.31 -3.12
N PHE A 88 -2.46 -2.56 -2.86
CA PHE A 88 -1.06 -2.95 -2.88
C PHE A 88 -0.74 -3.75 -4.12
N ALA A 89 0.32 -3.39 -4.81
CA ALA A 89 0.73 -4.09 -6.02
C ALA A 89 2.19 -4.46 -5.98
N ARG A 90 2.48 -5.67 -6.43
CA ARG A 90 3.86 -6.11 -6.52
C ARG A 90 4.50 -5.49 -7.74
N ILE A 91 5.62 -4.79 -7.55
CA ILE A 91 6.31 -4.14 -8.64
C ILE A 91 7.73 -4.70 -8.71
N GLY A 92 8.07 -5.29 -9.82
CA GLY A 92 9.38 -5.91 -9.97
C GLY A 92 9.53 -7.08 -9.04
N LYS A 93 10.74 -7.33 -8.61
CA LYS A 93 11.03 -8.49 -7.78
C LYS A 93 11.12 -8.19 -6.31
N ARG A 94 11.34 -6.95 -5.96
CA ARG A 94 11.66 -6.62 -4.57
C ARG A 94 10.67 -5.78 -3.82
N HIS A 95 9.62 -5.29 -4.46
CA HIS A 95 8.74 -4.33 -3.81
C HIS A 95 7.26 -4.66 -3.97
N ILE A 96 6.50 -4.34 -2.91
CA ILE A 96 5.06 -4.26 -2.99
C ILE A 96 4.77 -2.83 -2.57
N ILE A 97 4.07 -2.07 -3.39
CA ILE A 97 3.85 -0.66 -3.11
C ILE A 97 2.39 -0.36 -2.87
N ASN A 98 2.15 0.71 -2.13
CA ASN A 98 0.80 1.22 -1.95
C ASN A 98 0.52 2.12 -3.14
N MET A 99 -0.42 1.71 -3.98
CA MET A 99 -0.74 2.43 -5.21
C MET A 99 -1.23 3.84 -4.95
N ASN A 100 -1.76 4.10 -3.78
CA ASN A 100 -2.24 5.43 -3.46
C ASN A 100 -1.12 6.45 -3.29
N TYR A 101 0.11 5.99 -3.14
CA TYR A 101 1.24 6.89 -2.94
C TYR A 101 2.13 7.02 -4.17
N VAL A 102 1.74 6.45 -5.29
CA VAL A 102 2.53 6.61 -6.51
C VAL A 102 2.47 8.07 -6.92
N PHE A 103 3.60 8.74 -6.92
CA PHE A 103 3.67 10.16 -7.19
C PHE A 103 4.38 10.45 -8.51
N HIS A 104 5.45 9.77 -8.79
CA HIS A 104 6.25 10.06 -9.99
C HIS A 104 6.92 8.79 -10.50
N ILE A 105 6.76 8.53 -11.77
CA ILE A 105 7.39 7.41 -12.44
C ILE A 105 8.34 7.94 -13.49
N SER A 106 9.63 7.63 -13.39
CA SER A 106 10.59 8.04 -14.39
C SER A 106 11.19 6.82 -15.05
N LEU A 107 10.81 6.55 -16.28
CA LEU A 107 11.34 5.42 -17.01
C LEU A 107 12.81 5.65 -17.31
N LEU A 108 13.16 6.86 -17.66
CA LEU A 108 14.53 7.19 -17.98
C LEU A 108 15.46 6.98 -16.79
N LYS A 109 15.05 7.42 -15.63
CA LYS A 109 15.88 7.27 -14.45
C LYS A 109 15.65 5.95 -13.73
N GLN A 110 14.72 5.15 -14.20
CA GLN A 110 14.34 3.88 -13.58
C GLN A 110 14.05 4.10 -12.10
N ARG A 111 13.20 5.06 -11.83
CA ARG A 111 12.90 5.45 -10.46
C ARG A 111 11.40 5.65 -10.27
N LEU A 112 10.92 5.18 -9.14
CA LEU A 112 9.56 5.38 -8.71
C LEU A 112 9.59 6.19 -7.44
N THR A 113 8.86 7.30 -7.40
CA THR A 113 8.76 8.09 -6.19
C THR A 113 7.39 7.86 -5.58
N LEU A 114 7.37 7.47 -4.32
CA LEU A 114 6.14 7.31 -3.55
C LEU A 114 6.05 8.48 -2.59
N SER A 115 4.95 9.17 -2.59
CA SER A 115 4.80 10.37 -1.80
C SER A 115 3.34 10.68 -1.57
N ASP A 116 3.02 11.41 -0.53
CA ASP A 116 1.67 11.90 -0.32
C ASP A 116 1.57 13.33 -0.91
N GLY A 117 2.63 13.79 -1.54
CA GLY A 117 2.65 15.12 -2.13
C GLY A 117 2.98 16.22 -1.14
N ALA A 118 3.21 15.90 0.09
CA ALA A 118 3.43 16.91 1.13
C ALA A 118 4.47 16.55 2.17
N SER A 119 4.29 15.44 2.86
CA SER A 119 5.09 15.20 4.05
C SER A 119 6.21 14.18 3.87
N PHE A 120 6.15 13.35 2.87
CA PHE A 120 7.22 12.38 2.65
C PHE A 120 7.42 12.09 1.18
N ALA A 121 8.57 11.56 0.86
CA ALA A 121 8.87 11.08 -0.48
C ALA A 121 9.93 9.99 -0.36
N TYR A 122 9.67 8.86 -1.00
CA TYR A 122 10.63 7.76 -1.05
C TYR A 122 10.90 7.41 -2.50
N ASP A 123 12.17 7.33 -2.87
CA ASP A 123 12.56 6.97 -4.22
C ASP A 123 13.01 5.52 -4.25
N LEU A 124 12.44 4.74 -5.13
CA LEU A 124 12.78 3.35 -5.27
C LEU A 124 13.39 3.11 -6.65
N ASP A 125 14.42 2.29 -6.71
CA ASP A 125 15.01 1.90 -7.98
C ASP A 125 14.24 0.71 -8.51
N ILE A 126 13.59 0.88 -9.63
CA ILE A 126 12.71 -0.13 -10.20
C ILE A 126 13.08 -0.31 -11.67
N SER A 127 13.07 -1.52 -12.16
CA SER A 127 13.43 -1.77 -13.54
C SER A 127 12.49 -1.03 -14.49
N LYS A 128 13.00 -0.69 -15.65
CA LYS A 128 12.21 0.04 -16.64
C LYS A 128 10.98 -0.76 -17.05
N GLU A 129 11.12 -2.07 -17.17
CA GLU A 129 10.00 -2.91 -17.56
C GLU A 129 8.89 -2.90 -16.53
N ALA A 130 9.26 -2.99 -15.27
CA ALA A 130 8.25 -2.97 -14.21
C ALA A 130 7.59 -1.60 -14.13
N LEU A 131 8.37 -0.53 -14.35
CA LEU A 131 7.81 0.82 -14.34
C LEU A 131 6.87 1.05 -15.52
N LYS A 132 7.16 0.44 -16.67
CA LYS A 132 6.27 0.56 -17.81
C LYS A 132 4.94 -0.09 -17.51
N LYS A 133 4.94 -1.25 -16.87
CA LYS A 133 3.71 -1.90 -16.53
C LYS A 133 2.90 -1.07 -15.55
N LEU A 134 3.58 -0.47 -14.58
CA LEU A 134 2.91 0.38 -13.60
C LEU A 134 2.32 1.62 -14.27
N LYS A 135 3.09 2.23 -15.15
CA LYS A 135 2.63 3.41 -15.86
C LYS A 135 1.41 3.08 -16.70
N ASP A 136 1.40 1.91 -17.33
CA ASP A 136 0.27 1.50 -18.16
C ASP A 136 -1.01 1.33 -17.33
N ILE A 137 -0.91 0.89 -16.10
CA ILE A 137 -2.09 0.74 -15.25
C ILE A 137 -2.75 2.11 -15.08
N TYR A 138 -1.96 3.14 -14.80
CA TYR A 138 -2.51 4.47 -14.60
C TYR A 138 -2.99 5.10 -15.89
N THR A 139 -2.25 4.94 -16.95
CA THR A 139 -2.63 5.59 -18.20
C THR A 139 -3.83 4.91 -18.86
N THR A 140 -4.01 3.63 -18.63
CA THR A 140 -5.17 2.94 -19.14
C THR A 140 -6.42 3.43 -18.42
N SER A 141 -6.34 3.65 -17.14
CA SER A 141 -7.48 4.10 -16.42
C SER A 141 -7.77 5.54 -16.66
N VAL A 142 -6.79 6.37 -16.80
CA VAL A 142 -7.04 7.77 -16.95
C VAL A 142 -7.08 8.20 -18.32
N ARG A 143 -6.67 7.66 -19.15
CA ARG A 143 -6.67 7.98 -20.47
C ARG A 143 -6.91 9.24 -20.93
N THR A 144 -7.43 9.73 -21.02
CA THR A 144 -7.81 10.86 -21.44
C THR A 144 -6.89 11.78 -21.89
N LEU A 145 -6.64 12.64 -21.25
CA LEU A 145 -6.00 13.64 -21.72
C LEU A 145 -4.74 13.32 -22.22
N ALA A 146 -4.19 12.65 -21.69
CA ALA A 146 -2.95 12.40 -22.11
C ALA A 146 -2.88 12.01 -23.47
N SER A 147 -3.67 11.26 -23.82
CA SER A 147 -3.57 10.75 -25.08
C SER A 147 -3.69 11.76 -26.04
N SER A 148 -4.27 12.64 -25.75
CA SER A 148 -4.47 13.56 -26.73
C SER A 148 -3.22 14.18 -27.03
N LYS A 149 -2.55 14.20 -26.86
CA LYS A 149 -1.58 14.77 -27.20
C LYS A 149 -0.75 14.29 -27.75
N LYS A 150 -0.68 13.98 -28.11
CA LYS A 150 -0.02 13.53 -28.56
C LYS A 150 0.14 13.40 -29.13
#